data_2e8db5e58f31f63035e56b5c6c30fa49
#
_entry.id   2e8db5e58f31f63035e56b5c6c30fa49
#
_cell.length_a   1.000
_cell.length_b   1.000
_cell.length_c   1.000
_cell.angle_alpha   90.00
_cell.angle_beta   90.00
_cell.angle_gamma   90.00
#
_symmetry.space_group_name_H-M   'P 1'
#
loop_
_entity.id
_entity.type
_entity.pdbx_description
1 polymer ?
#
loop_
_entity_poly.entity_id
_entity_poly.type
_entity_poly.pdbx_seq_one_letter_code
_entity_poly.pdbx_strand_id
1 'polypeptide(L)'
;MDGEVTPEQARRILDMLTQGGAMEDINTPLALRLIPLALELEDEALADRLLLHAKEHAADEIESGWATFETLKMTNASIDELSELTAKAELIEQGEPLSAAVAHHVALLHMANESYEEAQMFASRSLRLREKTDDTNGIVYGLALLEALAKKQHLHETALIHASRRIELLMKLKDDEGQMEAMADMGHSQATLGQFDAAKDLYTQSLELAVALEDLSGQLVARWGLADIAEIEEDYETAMLQLSDCLHAFINAGLPTPIAVRQRIEALTSFNSSSGKRSKS
;
A
#
# COMPACT_ATOMS: atom_id res chain seq x y z
N MET A 1 28.83 -1.36 7.91
CA MET A 1 28.07 -0.11 8.08
C MET A 1 27.30 0.12 6.79
N ASP A 2 26.16 -0.56 6.68
CA ASP A 2 25.25 -0.39 5.54
C ASP A 2 24.35 0.79 5.89
N GLY A 3 24.80 2.02 5.56
CA GLY A 3 24.01 3.21 5.73
C GLY A 3 22.81 3.12 4.81
N GLU A 4 21.60 3.12 5.38
CA GLU A 4 20.38 3.30 4.60
C GLU A 4 20.51 4.60 3.80
N VAL A 5 20.47 4.46 2.48
CA VAL A 5 20.49 5.61 1.55
C VAL A 5 19.15 6.33 1.71
N THR A 6 19.20 7.58 2.13
CA THR A 6 17.97 8.40 2.23
C THR A 6 17.37 8.66 0.85
N PRO A 7 16.06 8.96 0.74
CA PRO A 7 15.43 9.30 -0.54
C PRO A 7 16.14 10.44 -1.28
N GLU A 8 16.65 11.46 -0.56
CA GLU A 8 17.43 12.54 -1.15
C GLU A 8 18.78 12.07 -1.71
N GLN A 9 19.46 11.17 -0.98
CA GLN A 9 20.72 10.60 -1.45
C GLN A 9 20.50 9.73 -2.68
N ALA A 10 19.46 8.90 -2.68
CA ALA A 10 19.08 8.07 -3.82
C ALA A 10 18.81 8.93 -5.06
N ARG A 11 18.03 10.02 -4.91
CA ARG A 11 17.74 10.94 -6.01
C ARG A 11 19.01 11.60 -6.56
N ARG A 12 19.94 12.07 -5.69
CA ARG A 12 21.23 12.64 -6.12
C ARG A 12 22.09 11.62 -6.87
N ILE A 13 22.10 10.35 -6.43
CA ILE A 13 22.83 9.29 -7.12
C ILE A 13 22.21 9.06 -8.50
N LEU A 14 20.90 8.99 -8.62
CA LEU A 14 20.21 8.82 -9.91
C LEU A 14 20.51 9.99 -10.85
N ASP A 15 20.43 11.24 -10.38
CA ASP A 15 20.77 12.42 -11.18
C ASP A 15 22.21 12.37 -11.72
N MET A 16 23.16 11.94 -10.89
CA MET A 16 24.56 11.76 -11.29
C MET A 16 24.70 10.68 -12.38
N LEU A 17 24.01 9.55 -12.20
CA LEU A 17 24.05 8.42 -13.14
C LEU A 17 23.38 8.75 -14.49
N THR A 18 22.27 9.47 -14.47
CA THR A 18 21.58 9.97 -15.67
C THR A 18 22.48 10.91 -16.47
N GLN A 19 23.32 11.72 -15.79
CA GLN A 19 24.30 12.62 -16.43
C GLN A 19 25.57 11.90 -16.92
N GLY A 20 25.62 10.57 -16.87
CA GLY A 20 26.75 9.76 -17.34
C GLY A 20 27.82 9.49 -16.27
N GLY A 21 27.49 9.63 -14.99
CA GLY A 21 28.35 9.24 -13.88
C GLY A 21 28.71 7.75 -13.92
N ALA A 22 29.88 7.40 -13.38
CA ALA A 22 30.37 6.04 -13.31
C ALA A 22 29.59 5.23 -12.26
N MET A 23 29.38 3.93 -12.52
CA MET A 23 28.73 2.99 -11.61
C MET A 23 29.73 2.22 -10.73
N GLU A 24 31.02 2.47 -10.87
CA GLU A 24 32.09 1.68 -10.23
C GLU A 24 32.00 1.67 -8.69
N ASP A 25 31.43 2.70 -8.09
CA ASP A 25 31.27 2.81 -6.64
C ASP A 25 29.92 2.30 -6.13
N ILE A 26 29.07 1.76 -7.01
CA ILE A 26 27.73 1.27 -6.68
C ILE A 26 27.78 -0.24 -6.49
N ASN A 27 27.52 -0.72 -5.27
CA ASN A 27 27.42 -2.15 -5.02
C ASN A 27 26.06 -2.70 -5.52
N THR A 28 25.97 -4.02 -5.67
CA THR A 28 24.76 -4.71 -6.14
C THR A 28 23.51 -4.37 -5.32
N PRO A 29 23.52 -4.40 -3.97
CA PRO A 29 22.33 -4.03 -3.18
C PRO A 29 21.84 -2.60 -3.46
N LEU A 30 22.74 -1.63 -3.62
CA LEU A 30 22.37 -0.26 -3.93
C LEU A 30 21.82 -0.15 -5.35
N ALA A 31 22.47 -0.79 -6.33
CA ALA A 31 21.98 -0.80 -7.72
C ALA A 31 20.54 -1.32 -7.78
N LEU A 32 20.25 -2.45 -7.11
CA LEU A 32 18.92 -3.04 -7.06
C LEU A 32 17.87 -2.13 -6.39
N ARG A 33 18.23 -1.39 -5.34
CA ARG A 33 17.34 -0.41 -4.68
C ARG A 33 17.05 0.81 -5.55
N LEU A 34 17.94 1.17 -6.46
CA LEU A 34 17.77 2.32 -7.35
C LEU A 34 16.89 2.00 -8.57
N ILE A 35 16.73 0.74 -8.96
CA ILE A 35 15.92 0.33 -10.12
C ILE A 35 14.47 0.84 -10.04
N PRO A 36 13.70 0.59 -8.95
CA PRO A 36 12.33 1.09 -8.85
C PRO A 36 12.24 2.61 -8.98
N LEU A 37 13.17 3.33 -8.35
CA LEU A 37 13.21 4.79 -8.41
C LEU A 37 13.54 5.33 -9.81
N ALA A 38 14.40 4.63 -10.56
CA ALA A 38 14.68 4.97 -11.97
C ALA A 38 13.44 4.77 -12.84
N LEU A 39 12.67 3.69 -12.60
CA LEU A 39 11.40 3.44 -13.29
C LEU A 39 10.32 4.47 -12.93
N GLU A 40 10.24 4.92 -11.68
CA GLU A 40 9.34 6.02 -11.26
C GLU A 40 9.66 7.35 -11.95
N LEU A 41 10.95 7.56 -12.31
CA LEU A 41 11.41 8.71 -13.08
C LEU A 41 11.28 8.50 -14.60
N GLU A 42 10.66 7.41 -15.04
CA GLU A 42 10.51 7.03 -16.45
C GLU A 42 11.86 6.85 -17.19
N ASP A 43 12.96 6.59 -16.44
CA ASP A 43 14.30 6.33 -17.00
C ASP A 43 14.58 4.83 -17.11
N GLU A 44 13.90 4.17 -18.06
CA GLU A 44 14.08 2.74 -18.32
C GLU A 44 15.52 2.39 -18.69
N ALA A 45 16.22 3.28 -19.42
CA ALA A 45 17.60 3.04 -19.84
C ALA A 45 18.55 3.01 -18.63
N LEU A 46 18.32 3.83 -17.62
CA LEU A 46 19.08 3.78 -16.36
C LEU A 46 18.72 2.53 -15.54
N ALA A 47 17.44 2.16 -15.48
CA ALA A 47 17.02 0.94 -14.81
C ALA A 47 17.69 -0.31 -15.40
N ASP A 48 17.76 -0.43 -16.74
CA ASP A 48 18.46 -1.51 -17.45
C ASP A 48 19.97 -1.52 -17.14
N ARG A 49 20.62 -0.35 -17.11
CA ARG A 49 22.05 -0.23 -16.76
C ARG A 49 22.32 -0.65 -15.32
N LEU A 50 21.46 -0.25 -14.38
CA LEU A 50 21.55 -0.65 -12.96
C LEU A 50 21.37 -2.17 -12.82
N LEU A 51 20.41 -2.75 -13.54
CA LEU A 51 20.17 -4.18 -13.51
C LEU A 51 21.36 -4.97 -14.10
N LEU A 52 21.91 -4.54 -15.24
CA LEU A 52 23.08 -5.16 -15.83
C LEU A 52 24.27 -5.09 -14.87
N HIS A 53 24.52 -3.92 -14.28
CA HIS A 53 25.58 -3.74 -13.29
C HIS A 53 25.39 -4.68 -12.09
N ALA A 54 24.17 -4.79 -11.55
CA ALA A 54 23.88 -5.70 -10.44
C ALA A 54 24.17 -7.17 -10.80
N LYS A 55 23.84 -7.60 -12.01
CA LYS A 55 24.13 -8.96 -12.51
C LYS A 55 25.61 -9.26 -12.65
N GLU A 56 26.36 -8.30 -13.15
CA GLU A 56 27.81 -8.46 -13.41
C GLU A 56 28.64 -8.42 -12.12
N HIS A 57 28.16 -7.76 -11.06
CA HIS A 57 28.90 -7.51 -9.83
C HIS A 57 28.29 -8.18 -8.60
N ALA A 58 27.33 -9.11 -8.78
CA ALA A 58 26.76 -9.88 -7.67
C ALA A 58 27.85 -10.68 -6.96
N ALA A 59 28.01 -10.44 -5.64
CA ALA A 59 29.08 -11.02 -4.85
C ALA A 59 28.82 -12.49 -4.44
N ASP A 60 27.54 -12.88 -4.40
CA ASP A 60 27.11 -14.21 -3.96
C ASP A 60 25.80 -14.65 -4.66
N GLU A 61 25.32 -15.85 -4.29
CA GLU A 61 24.09 -16.43 -4.82
C GLU A 61 22.83 -15.63 -4.42
N ILE A 62 22.86 -14.94 -3.27
CA ILE A 62 21.72 -14.13 -2.79
C ILE A 62 21.60 -12.88 -3.65
N GLU A 63 22.69 -12.13 -3.85
CA GLU A 63 22.71 -10.96 -4.71
C GLU A 63 22.35 -11.31 -6.15
N SER A 64 22.87 -12.43 -6.68
CA SER A 64 22.49 -12.96 -8.00
C SER A 64 21.01 -13.32 -8.07
N GLY A 65 20.45 -13.88 -7.01
CA GLY A 65 19.01 -14.17 -6.88
C GLY A 65 18.15 -12.91 -6.90
N TRP A 66 18.54 -11.87 -6.20
CA TRP A 66 17.86 -10.57 -6.21
C TRP A 66 17.93 -9.91 -7.61
N ALA A 67 19.08 -9.94 -8.28
CA ALA A 67 19.22 -9.45 -9.65
C ALA A 67 18.36 -10.26 -10.65
N THR A 68 18.22 -11.57 -10.42
CA THR A 68 17.31 -12.43 -11.19
C THR A 68 15.86 -12.03 -10.93
N PHE A 69 15.46 -11.78 -9.69
CA PHE A 69 14.11 -11.35 -9.35
C PHE A 69 13.74 -10.03 -10.03
N GLU A 70 14.61 -9.02 -9.94
CA GLU A 70 14.39 -7.75 -10.66
C GLU A 70 14.27 -7.95 -12.18
N THR A 71 15.10 -8.84 -12.76
CA THR A 71 14.98 -9.20 -14.17
C THR A 71 13.60 -9.74 -14.50
N LEU A 72 13.12 -10.73 -13.73
CA LEU A 72 11.83 -11.37 -13.95
C LEU A 72 10.67 -10.36 -13.84
N LYS A 73 10.75 -9.40 -12.90
CA LYS A 73 9.77 -8.31 -12.81
C LYS A 73 9.77 -7.41 -14.04
N MET A 74 10.94 -6.93 -14.46
CA MET A 74 11.08 -6.02 -15.60
C MET A 74 10.68 -6.67 -16.93
N THR A 75 10.86 -7.99 -17.07
CA THR A 75 10.48 -8.74 -18.28
C THR A 75 9.04 -9.26 -18.23
N ASN A 76 8.27 -8.96 -17.18
CA ASN A 76 6.94 -9.52 -16.96
C ASN A 76 6.93 -11.06 -17.09
N ALA A 77 7.88 -11.72 -16.43
CA ALA A 77 8.03 -13.17 -16.46
C ALA A 77 6.77 -13.89 -15.95
N SER A 78 6.64 -15.15 -16.32
CA SER A 78 5.51 -15.98 -15.91
C SER A 78 5.52 -16.24 -14.39
N ILE A 79 4.34 -16.53 -13.84
CA ILE A 79 4.19 -16.95 -12.44
C ILE A 79 5.00 -18.21 -12.15
N ASP A 80 5.12 -19.11 -13.12
CA ASP A 80 5.90 -20.35 -12.97
C ASP A 80 7.40 -20.07 -12.78
N GLU A 81 7.99 -19.17 -13.58
CA GLU A 81 9.41 -18.77 -13.43
C GLU A 81 9.68 -18.12 -12.07
N LEU A 82 8.77 -17.25 -11.61
CA LEU A 82 8.85 -16.64 -10.27
C LEU A 82 8.69 -17.68 -9.16
N SER A 83 7.78 -18.65 -9.33
CA SER A 83 7.57 -19.73 -8.37
C SER A 83 8.79 -20.65 -8.26
N GLU A 84 9.47 -20.92 -9.38
CA GLU A 84 10.74 -21.64 -9.38
C GLU A 84 11.83 -20.85 -8.63
N LEU A 85 11.91 -19.53 -8.85
CA LEU A 85 12.86 -18.69 -8.12
C LEU A 85 12.58 -18.70 -6.61
N THR A 86 11.29 -18.67 -6.20
CA THR A 86 10.90 -18.78 -4.80
C THR A 86 11.44 -20.07 -4.16
N ALA A 87 11.27 -21.20 -4.87
CA ALA A 87 11.76 -22.48 -4.39
C ALA A 87 13.29 -22.57 -4.35
N LYS A 88 13.98 -22.03 -5.36
CA LYS A 88 15.45 -21.96 -5.38
C LYS A 88 16.01 -21.11 -4.25
N ALA A 89 15.40 -19.96 -4.00
CA ALA A 89 15.82 -19.04 -2.94
C ALA A 89 15.77 -19.69 -1.54
N GLU A 90 14.82 -20.58 -1.26
CA GLU A 90 14.76 -21.31 0.03
C GLU A 90 15.91 -22.32 0.23
N LEU A 91 16.59 -22.71 -0.83
CA LEU A 91 17.75 -23.62 -0.77
C LEU A 91 19.08 -22.87 -0.56
N ILE A 92 19.09 -21.56 -0.72
CA ILE A 92 20.26 -20.72 -0.50
C ILE A 92 20.35 -20.40 1.01
N GLU A 93 21.54 -20.48 1.57
CA GLU A 93 21.76 -20.06 2.96
C GLU A 93 21.40 -18.58 3.13
N GLN A 94 20.53 -18.25 4.10
CA GLN A 94 19.96 -16.91 4.30
C GLN A 94 19.10 -16.41 3.13
N GLY A 95 18.55 -17.29 2.30
CA GLY A 95 17.72 -16.94 1.15
C GLY A 95 16.25 -16.62 1.48
N GLU A 96 15.85 -16.75 2.76
CA GLU A 96 14.47 -16.51 3.19
C GLU A 96 13.93 -15.10 2.82
N PRO A 97 14.70 -13.99 2.95
CA PRO A 97 14.22 -12.68 2.54
C PRO A 97 13.90 -12.60 1.05
N LEU A 98 14.74 -13.18 0.20
CA LEU A 98 14.51 -13.24 -1.25
C LEU A 98 13.27 -14.10 -1.54
N SER A 99 13.18 -15.30 -0.98
CA SER A 99 12.01 -16.16 -1.16
C SER A 99 10.72 -15.48 -0.70
N ALA A 100 10.75 -14.73 0.42
CA ALA A 100 9.61 -13.98 0.92
C ALA A 100 9.18 -12.87 -0.05
N ALA A 101 10.12 -12.13 -0.62
CA ALA A 101 9.84 -11.06 -1.57
C ALA A 101 9.25 -11.60 -2.87
N VAL A 102 9.85 -12.66 -3.43
CA VAL A 102 9.33 -13.30 -4.64
C VAL A 102 7.94 -13.89 -4.41
N ALA A 103 7.72 -14.60 -3.29
CA ALA A 103 6.42 -15.16 -2.94
C ALA A 103 5.35 -14.06 -2.77
N HIS A 104 5.71 -12.91 -2.19
CA HIS A 104 4.80 -11.76 -2.09
C HIS A 104 4.40 -11.25 -3.49
N HIS A 105 5.36 -11.11 -4.40
CA HIS A 105 5.09 -10.66 -5.76
C HIS A 105 4.22 -11.67 -6.54
N VAL A 106 4.48 -12.98 -6.41
CA VAL A 106 3.64 -14.04 -6.97
C VAL A 106 2.20 -13.95 -6.44
N ALA A 107 2.04 -13.68 -5.13
CA ALA A 107 0.72 -13.49 -4.54
C ALA A 107 -0.03 -12.30 -5.14
N LEU A 108 0.66 -11.17 -5.40
CA LEU A 108 0.08 -10.01 -6.07
C LEU A 108 -0.38 -10.34 -7.51
N LEU A 109 0.41 -11.11 -8.26
CA LEU A 109 0.05 -11.53 -9.61
C LEU A 109 -1.17 -12.46 -9.60
N HIS A 110 -1.23 -13.43 -8.69
CA HIS A 110 -2.41 -14.28 -8.51
C HIS A 110 -3.65 -13.45 -8.11
N MET A 111 -3.49 -12.47 -7.21
CA MET A 111 -4.58 -11.57 -6.82
C MET A 111 -5.10 -10.75 -8.02
N ALA A 112 -4.19 -10.24 -8.87
CA ALA A 112 -4.55 -9.51 -10.08
C ALA A 112 -5.28 -10.40 -11.10
N ASN A 113 -4.98 -11.70 -11.13
CA ASN A 113 -5.66 -12.70 -11.94
C ASN A 113 -6.91 -13.30 -11.26
N GLU A 114 -7.34 -12.75 -10.12
CA GLU A 114 -8.49 -13.23 -9.33
C GLU A 114 -8.36 -14.68 -8.83
N SER A 115 -7.14 -15.23 -8.83
CA SER A 115 -6.80 -16.56 -8.29
C SER A 115 -6.54 -16.44 -6.79
N TYR A 116 -7.58 -16.20 -6.01
CA TYR A 116 -7.45 -15.79 -4.61
C TYR A 116 -6.90 -16.90 -3.68
N GLU A 117 -7.16 -18.16 -3.98
CA GLU A 117 -6.64 -19.30 -3.19
C GLU A 117 -5.12 -19.41 -3.31
N GLU A 118 -4.60 -19.33 -4.54
CA GLU A 118 -3.18 -19.33 -4.83
C GLU A 118 -2.51 -18.07 -4.27
N ALA A 119 -3.15 -16.90 -4.43
CA ALA A 119 -2.67 -15.66 -3.86
C ALA A 119 -2.51 -15.76 -2.34
N GLN A 120 -3.50 -16.32 -1.64
CA GLN A 120 -3.46 -16.52 -0.19
C GLN A 120 -2.37 -17.50 0.23
N MET A 121 -2.15 -18.57 -0.55
CA MET A 121 -1.08 -19.55 -0.28
C MET A 121 0.29 -18.88 -0.33
N PHE A 122 0.58 -18.11 -1.39
CA PHE A 122 1.86 -17.42 -1.55
C PHE A 122 2.03 -16.26 -0.56
N ALA A 123 0.99 -15.46 -0.31
CA ALA A 123 1.02 -14.41 0.70
C ALA A 123 1.30 -14.97 2.11
N SER A 124 0.66 -16.08 2.49
CA SER A 124 0.89 -16.76 3.77
C SER A 124 2.30 -17.35 3.86
N ARG A 125 2.85 -17.86 2.74
CA ARG A 125 4.24 -18.32 2.68
C ARG A 125 5.22 -17.16 2.90
N SER A 126 5.01 -16.05 2.19
CA SER A 126 5.80 -14.82 2.37
C SER A 126 5.77 -14.34 3.82
N LEU A 127 4.59 -14.25 4.43
CA LEU A 127 4.44 -13.80 5.82
C LEU A 127 5.24 -14.69 6.79
N ARG A 128 5.12 -16.02 6.68
CA ARG A 128 5.88 -16.95 7.55
C ARG A 128 7.39 -16.80 7.42
N LEU A 129 7.91 -16.56 6.20
CA LEU A 129 9.33 -16.35 5.98
C LEU A 129 9.81 -15.04 6.62
N ARG A 130 9.02 -13.98 6.52
CA ARG A 130 9.30 -12.68 7.15
C ARG A 130 9.25 -12.76 8.68
N GLU A 131 8.31 -13.52 9.23
CA GLU A 131 8.26 -13.81 10.68
C GLU A 131 9.49 -14.58 11.15
N LYS A 132 9.99 -15.53 10.36
CA LYS A 132 11.20 -16.29 10.68
C LYS A 132 12.47 -15.41 10.69
N THR A 133 12.49 -14.35 9.91
CA THR A 133 13.62 -13.42 9.78
C THR A 133 13.45 -12.12 10.58
N ASP A 134 12.39 -12.01 11.37
CA ASP A 134 12.04 -10.82 12.15
C ASP A 134 11.94 -9.54 11.28
N ASP A 135 11.58 -9.69 9.99
CA ASP A 135 11.34 -8.57 9.07
C ASP A 135 10.01 -7.87 9.38
N THR A 136 10.02 -6.99 10.36
CA THR A 136 8.81 -6.31 10.82
C THR A 136 8.12 -5.50 9.72
N ASN A 137 8.88 -4.78 8.89
CA ASN A 137 8.32 -4.02 7.77
C ASN A 137 7.69 -4.95 6.74
N GLY A 138 8.38 -6.02 6.39
CA GLY A 138 7.84 -7.04 5.50
C GLY A 138 6.58 -7.71 6.06
N ILE A 139 6.50 -7.96 7.37
CA ILE A 139 5.30 -8.50 8.03
C ILE A 139 4.11 -7.54 7.83
N VAL A 140 4.30 -6.23 8.00
CA VAL A 140 3.26 -5.21 7.75
C VAL A 140 2.72 -5.30 6.32
N TYR A 141 3.59 -5.36 5.31
CA TYR A 141 3.19 -5.54 3.91
C TYR A 141 2.47 -6.88 3.66
N GLY A 142 2.95 -7.96 4.28
CA GLY A 142 2.32 -9.28 4.19
C GLY A 142 0.91 -9.30 4.77
N LEU A 143 0.71 -8.64 5.91
CA LEU A 143 -0.61 -8.50 6.55
C LEU A 143 -1.56 -7.64 5.71
N ALA A 144 -1.07 -6.53 5.12
CA ALA A 144 -1.86 -5.70 4.22
C ALA A 144 -2.37 -6.49 3.01
N LEU A 145 -1.52 -7.33 2.40
CA LEU A 145 -1.91 -8.18 1.28
C LEU A 145 -2.95 -9.24 1.70
N LEU A 146 -2.76 -9.90 2.84
CA LEU A 146 -3.73 -10.88 3.35
C LEU A 146 -5.06 -10.25 3.73
N GLU A 147 -5.04 -9.04 4.29
CA GLU A 147 -6.22 -8.22 4.54
C GLU A 147 -6.98 -7.91 3.25
N ALA A 148 -6.27 -7.42 2.22
CA ALA A 148 -6.85 -7.12 0.91
C ALA A 148 -7.46 -8.38 0.25
N LEU A 149 -6.77 -9.52 0.31
CA LEU A 149 -7.27 -10.79 -0.18
C LEU A 149 -8.54 -11.24 0.54
N ALA A 150 -8.59 -11.10 1.87
CA ALA A 150 -9.77 -11.43 2.66
C ALA A 150 -10.95 -10.51 2.30
N LYS A 151 -10.73 -9.21 2.10
CA LYS A 151 -11.75 -8.25 1.61
C LYS A 151 -12.28 -8.63 0.23
N LYS A 152 -11.41 -9.01 -0.71
CA LYS A 152 -11.80 -9.47 -2.06
C LYS A 152 -12.68 -10.73 -2.04
N GLN A 153 -12.48 -11.60 -1.05
CA GLN A 153 -13.26 -12.82 -0.83
C GLN A 153 -14.47 -12.61 0.10
N HIS A 154 -14.77 -11.36 0.47
CA HIS A 154 -15.85 -11.01 1.43
C HIS A 154 -15.69 -11.67 2.83
N LEU A 155 -14.46 -12.02 3.22
CA LEU A 155 -14.12 -12.59 4.52
C LEU A 155 -13.72 -11.47 5.51
N HIS A 156 -14.67 -10.58 5.81
CA HIS A 156 -14.41 -9.35 6.56
C HIS A 156 -13.89 -9.61 7.98
N GLU A 157 -14.34 -10.66 8.68
CA GLU A 157 -13.82 -11.03 9.99
C GLU A 157 -12.33 -11.43 9.92
N THR A 158 -11.93 -12.13 8.86
CA THR A 158 -10.53 -12.48 8.62
C THR A 158 -9.71 -11.24 8.30
N ALA A 159 -10.25 -10.32 7.51
CA ALA A 159 -9.61 -9.04 7.22
C ALA A 159 -9.33 -8.25 8.51
N LEU A 160 -10.28 -8.20 9.45
CA LEU A 160 -10.12 -7.51 10.74
C LEU A 160 -8.97 -8.11 11.58
N ILE A 161 -8.75 -9.42 11.54
CA ILE A 161 -7.64 -10.07 12.27
C ILE A 161 -6.30 -9.58 11.72
N HIS A 162 -6.16 -9.52 10.39
CA HIS A 162 -4.92 -9.04 9.75
C HIS A 162 -4.72 -7.55 9.99
N ALA A 163 -5.78 -6.74 9.85
CA ALA A 163 -5.76 -5.30 10.09
C ALA A 163 -5.35 -4.96 11.54
N SER A 164 -5.93 -5.62 12.53
CA SER A 164 -5.60 -5.39 13.95
C SER A 164 -4.11 -5.65 14.21
N ARG A 165 -3.57 -6.77 13.72
CA ARG A 165 -2.16 -7.09 13.88
C ARG A 165 -1.25 -6.09 13.12
N ARG A 166 -1.67 -5.64 11.93
CA ARG A 166 -0.97 -4.63 11.13
C ARG A 166 -0.87 -3.32 11.90
N ILE A 167 -1.98 -2.82 12.47
CA ILE A 167 -2.01 -1.58 13.26
C ILE A 167 -1.09 -1.69 14.49
N GLU A 168 -1.11 -2.79 15.23
CA GLU A 168 -0.22 -2.99 16.39
C GLU A 168 1.27 -2.90 16.01
N LEU A 169 1.67 -3.42 14.85
CA LEU A 169 3.04 -3.33 14.37
C LEU A 169 3.40 -1.92 13.92
N LEU A 170 2.51 -1.23 13.21
CA LEU A 170 2.69 0.15 12.77
C LEU A 170 2.83 1.11 13.96
N MET A 171 2.06 0.89 15.03
CA MET A 171 2.23 1.64 16.29
C MET A 171 3.61 1.44 16.92
N LYS A 172 4.14 0.20 16.91
CA LYS A 172 5.50 -0.08 17.41
C LYS A 172 6.58 0.56 16.56
N LEU A 173 6.36 0.61 15.24
CA LEU A 173 7.26 1.27 14.28
C LEU A 173 7.16 2.80 14.32
N LYS A 174 6.13 3.35 14.94
CA LYS A 174 5.76 4.77 14.91
C LYS A 174 5.55 5.27 13.48
N ASP A 175 4.94 4.45 12.67
CA ASP A 175 4.56 4.74 11.30
C ASP A 175 3.14 5.32 11.29
N ASP A 176 3.03 6.63 11.44
CA ASP A 176 1.74 7.32 11.54
C ASP A 176 0.98 7.29 10.20
N GLU A 177 1.68 7.32 9.06
CA GLU A 177 1.08 7.20 7.72
C GLU A 177 0.47 5.81 7.52
N GLY A 178 1.23 4.77 7.83
CA GLY A 178 0.73 3.39 7.78
C GLY A 178 -0.43 3.14 8.74
N GLN A 179 -0.41 3.75 9.96
CA GLN A 179 -1.50 3.66 10.92
C GLN A 179 -2.78 4.30 10.36
N MET A 180 -2.67 5.50 9.79
CA MET A 180 -3.77 6.22 9.16
C MET A 180 -4.48 5.36 8.10
N GLU A 181 -3.71 4.79 7.18
CA GLU A 181 -4.24 3.90 6.14
C GLU A 181 -4.88 2.63 6.71
N ALA A 182 -4.18 1.94 7.63
CA ALA A 182 -4.66 0.69 8.20
C ALA A 182 -5.95 0.88 9.03
N MET A 183 -6.10 2.02 9.73
CA MET A 183 -7.32 2.36 10.45
C MET A 183 -8.49 2.63 9.51
N ALA A 184 -8.28 3.33 8.40
CA ALA A 184 -9.32 3.54 7.38
C ALA A 184 -9.77 2.21 6.74
N ASP A 185 -8.82 1.33 6.40
CA ASP A 185 -9.08 -0.01 5.86
C ASP A 185 -9.90 -0.88 6.83
N MET A 186 -9.52 -0.86 8.10
CA MET A 186 -10.24 -1.59 9.15
C MET A 186 -11.63 -0.98 9.39
N GLY A 187 -11.75 0.34 9.36
CA GLY A 187 -13.03 1.06 9.44
C GLY A 187 -13.99 0.64 8.34
N HIS A 188 -13.50 0.50 7.11
CA HIS A 188 -14.29 -0.02 5.99
C HIS A 188 -14.79 -1.45 6.23
N SER A 189 -13.94 -2.33 6.74
CA SER A 189 -14.32 -3.72 7.07
C SER A 189 -15.36 -3.77 8.19
N GLN A 190 -15.22 -2.94 9.24
CA GLN A 190 -16.19 -2.81 10.33
C GLN A 190 -17.54 -2.27 9.83
N ALA A 191 -17.54 -1.24 8.99
CA ALA A 191 -18.76 -0.67 8.40
C ALA A 191 -19.49 -1.71 7.54
N THR A 192 -18.77 -2.49 6.76
CA THR A 192 -19.34 -3.57 5.93
C THR A 192 -20.02 -4.66 6.78
N LEU A 193 -19.52 -4.91 7.99
CA LEU A 193 -20.13 -5.81 8.97
C LEU A 193 -21.28 -5.17 9.78
N GLY A 194 -21.62 -3.92 9.51
CA GLY A 194 -22.64 -3.17 10.25
C GLY A 194 -22.19 -2.71 11.63
N GLN A 195 -20.91 -2.77 11.94
CA GLN A 195 -20.33 -2.36 13.23
C GLN A 195 -19.98 -0.86 13.18
N PHE A 196 -21.03 -0.02 13.00
CA PHE A 196 -20.87 1.39 12.65
C PHE A 196 -20.15 2.21 13.72
N ASP A 197 -20.37 1.96 15.03
CA ASP A 197 -19.68 2.71 16.07
C ASP A 197 -18.17 2.46 16.06
N ALA A 198 -17.75 1.19 15.90
CA ALA A 198 -16.34 0.84 15.79
C ALA A 198 -15.71 1.41 14.50
N ALA A 199 -16.46 1.43 13.40
CA ALA A 199 -16.01 2.02 12.14
C ALA A 199 -15.84 3.56 12.27
N LYS A 200 -16.79 4.25 12.92
CA LYS A 200 -16.68 5.70 13.19
C LYS A 200 -15.45 6.04 14.02
N ASP A 201 -15.17 5.25 15.05
CA ASP A 201 -13.98 5.44 15.89
C ASP A 201 -12.69 5.31 15.09
N LEU A 202 -12.60 4.29 14.21
CA LEU A 202 -11.43 4.07 13.38
C LEU A 202 -11.25 5.16 12.31
N TYR A 203 -12.33 5.56 11.63
CA TYR A 203 -12.24 6.66 10.66
C TYR A 203 -11.91 7.99 11.32
N THR A 204 -12.37 8.22 12.56
CA THR A 204 -12.03 9.44 13.31
C THR A 204 -10.53 9.45 13.65
N GLN A 205 -9.97 8.34 14.15
CA GLN A 205 -8.55 8.23 14.42
C GLN A 205 -7.70 8.38 13.14
N SER A 206 -8.12 7.74 12.05
CA SER A 206 -7.48 7.90 10.73
C SER A 206 -7.51 9.37 10.27
N LEU A 207 -8.64 10.07 10.46
CA LEU A 207 -8.78 11.48 10.11
C LEU A 207 -7.87 12.38 10.95
N GLU A 208 -7.75 12.12 12.25
CA GLU A 208 -6.85 12.87 13.13
C GLU A 208 -5.39 12.76 12.66
N LEU A 209 -4.94 11.55 12.29
CA LEU A 209 -3.61 11.34 11.71
C LEU A 209 -3.47 12.03 10.35
N ALA A 210 -4.46 11.89 9.45
CA ALA A 210 -4.45 12.53 8.14
C ALA A 210 -4.37 14.06 8.23
N VAL A 211 -5.02 14.67 9.22
CA VAL A 211 -4.93 16.12 9.47
C VAL A 211 -3.54 16.49 10.01
N ALA A 212 -2.99 15.70 10.94
CA ALA A 212 -1.67 15.95 11.51
C ALA A 212 -0.54 15.79 10.46
N LEU A 213 -0.70 14.89 9.51
CA LEU A 213 0.23 14.65 8.39
C LEU A 213 0.00 15.59 7.19
N GLU A 214 -1.02 16.44 7.25
CA GLU A 214 -1.46 17.28 6.12
C GLU A 214 -1.81 16.45 4.85
N ASP A 215 -2.18 15.17 5.03
CA ASP A 215 -2.56 14.29 3.94
C ASP A 215 -4.03 14.46 3.54
N LEU A 216 -4.27 15.13 2.42
CA LEU A 216 -5.61 15.36 1.88
C LEU A 216 -6.29 14.09 1.35
N SER A 217 -5.52 13.11 0.90
CA SER A 217 -6.06 11.84 0.44
C SER A 217 -6.60 11.02 1.60
N GLY A 218 -5.84 10.94 2.70
CA GLY A 218 -6.28 10.31 3.94
C GLY A 218 -7.53 11.01 4.53
N GLN A 219 -7.54 12.35 4.57
CA GLN A 219 -8.72 13.11 4.99
C GLN A 219 -9.94 12.82 4.13
N LEU A 220 -9.78 12.72 2.81
CA LEU A 220 -10.88 12.36 1.90
C LEU A 220 -11.42 10.97 2.22
N VAL A 221 -10.57 9.97 2.36
CA VAL A 221 -10.98 8.57 2.62
C VAL A 221 -11.73 8.48 3.95
N ALA A 222 -11.18 9.04 5.02
CA ALA A 222 -11.79 8.98 6.35
C ALA A 222 -13.14 9.71 6.41
N ARG A 223 -13.21 10.94 5.87
CA ARG A 223 -14.46 11.71 5.82
C ARG A 223 -15.52 11.08 4.94
N TRP A 224 -15.10 10.45 3.83
CA TRP A 224 -16.01 9.70 2.98
C TRP A 224 -16.64 8.53 3.73
N GLY A 225 -15.84 7.74 4.46
CA GLY A 225 -16.33 6.64 5.28
C GLY A 225 -17.28 7.10 6.41
N LEU A 226 -16.97 8.22 7.08
CA LEU A 226 -17.87 8.83 8.07
C LEU A 226 -19.20 9.30 7.44
N ALA A 227 -19.14 9.87 6.23
CA ALA A 227 -20.34 10.30 5.51
C ALA A 227 -21.20 9.09 5.07
N ASP A 228 -20.56 7.99 4.62
CA ASP A 228 -21.27 6.74 4.27
C ASP A 228 -22.08 6.21 5.46
N ILE A 229 -21.45 6.15 6.63
CA ILE A 229 -22.12 5.67 7.85
C ILE A 229 -23.25 6.61 8.24
N ALA A 230 -23.02 7.92 8.21
CA ALA A 230 -24.06 8.91 8.54
C ALA A 230 -25.27 8.82 7.61
N GLU A 231 -25.07 8.58 6.30
CA GLU A 231 -26.17 8.34 5.35
C GLU A 231 -26.95 7.05 5.65
N ILE A 232 -26.25 5.98 6.05
CA ILE A 232 -26.89 4.71 6.44
C ILE A 232 -27.75 4.91 7.69
N GLU A 233 -27.29 5.75 8.63
CA GLU A 233 -28.03 6.13 9.85
C GLU A 233 -29.09 7.22 9.60
N GLU A 234 -29.28 7.66 8.36
CA GLU A 234 -30.19 8.74 7.94
C GLU A 234 -29.83 10.13 8.51
N ASP A 235 -28.61 10.30 9.03
CA ASP A 235 -28.07 11.58 9.50
C ASP A 235 -27.40 12.35 8.33
N TYR A 236 -28.26 12.88 7.46
CA TYR A 236 -27.80 13.61 6.27
C TYR A 236 -27.09 14.92 6.60
N GLU A 237 -27.33 15.51 7.79
CA GLU A 237 -26.68 16.73 8.23
C GLU A 237 -25.20 16.45 8.51
N THR A 238 -24.89 15.41 9.29
CA THR A 238 -23.52 14.95 9.53
C THR A 238 -22.83 14.51 8.24
N ALA A 239 -23.51 13.77 7.35
CA ALA A 239 -22.93 13.38 6.07
C ALA A 239 -22.51 14.60 5.24
N MET A 240 -23.39 15.60 5.12
CA MET A 240 -23.07 16.84 4.41
C MET A 240 -21.93 17.63 5.06
N LEU A 241 -21.85 17.66 6.39
CA LEU A 241 -20.78 18.32 7.13
C LEU A 241 -19.42 17.68 6.76
N GLN A 242 -19.30 16.35 6.85
CA GLN A 242 -18.07 15.64 6.51
C GLN A 242 -17.61 15.91 5.07
N LEU A 243 -18.53 15.85 4.12
CA LEU A 243 -18.22 16.11 2.71
C LEU A 243 -17.84 17.59 2.46
N SER A 244 -18.50 18.54 3.13
CA SER A 244 -18.20 19.96 3.02
C SER A 244 -16.83 20.30 3.63
N ASP A 245 -16.49 19.72 4.76
CA ASP A 245 -15.17 19.87 5.37
C ASP A 245 -14.06 19.31 4.49
N CYS A 246 -14.34 18.19 3.78
CA CYS A 246 -13.43 17.67 2.77
C CYS A 246 -13.19 18.68 1.64
N LEU A 247 -14.25 19.30 1.09
CA LEU A 247 -14.09 20.34 0.06
C LEU A 247 -13.29 21.54 0.57
N HIS A 248 -13.55 21.98 1.79
CA HIS A 248 -12.81 23.09 2.39
C HIS A 248 -11.33 22.80 2.54
N ALA A 249 -10.95 21.57 2.91
CA ALA A 249 -9.55 21.18 3.01
C ALA A 249 -8.81 21.31 1.65
N PHE A 250 -9.42 20.84 0.55
CA PHE A 250 -8.86 20.99 -0.79
C PHE A 250 -8.79 22.45 -1.24
N ILE A 251 -9.84 23.26 -0.98
CA ILE A 251 -9.84 24.68 -1.32
C ILE A 251 -8.73 25.42 -0.58
N ASN A 252 -8.58 25.17 0.73
CA ASN A 252 -7.55 25.81 1.54
C ASN A 252 -6.12 25.46 1.10
N ALA A 253 -5.93 24.25 0.59
CA ALA A 253 -4.67 23.81 0.00
C ALA A 253 -4.42 24.37 -1.43
N GLY A 254 -5.38 25.07 -2.01
CA GLY A 254 -5.28 25.59 -3.38
C GLY A 254 -5.38 24.51 -4.45
N LEU A 255 -5.94 23.34 -4.11
CA LEU A 255 -6.07 22.19 -4.99
C LEU A 255 -7.49 22.07 -5.58
N PRO A 256 -7.63 21.43 -6.77
CA PRO A 256 -8.95 21.15 -7.33
C PRO A 256 -9.76 20.24 -6.39
N THR A 257 -11.00 20.63 -6.13
CA THR A 257 -11.91 19.84 -5.30
C THR A 257 -12.35 18.55 -6.01
N PRO A 258 -12.38 17.39 -5.33
CA PRO A 258 -12.79 16.12 -5.93
C PRO A 258 -14.22 16.20 -6.50
N ILE A 259 -14.38 15.79 -7.76
CA ILE A 259 -15.66 15.86 -8.47
C ILE A 259 -16.71 14.99 -7.76
N ALA A 260 -16.31 13.79 -7.32
CA ALA A 260 -17.19 12.83 -6.63
C ALA A 260 -17.78 13.42 -5.34
N VAL A 261 -17.00 14.17 -4.55
CA VAL A 261 -17.47 14.83 -3.31
C VAL A 261 -18.53 15.89 -3.65
N ARG A 262 -18.27 16.72 -4.66
CA ARG A 262 -19.25 17.75 -5.10
C ARG A 262 -20.56 17.14 -5.57
N GLN A 263 -20.49 16.12 -6.42
CA GLN A 263 -21.68 15.42 -6.92
C GLN A 263 -22.49 14.80 -5.79
N ARG A 264 -21.83 14.25 -4.79
CA ARG A 264 -22.50 13.64 -3.62
C ARG A 264 -23.21 14.70 -2.77
N ILE A 265 -22.58 15.84 -2.52
CA ILE A 265 -23.23 16.98 -1.81
C ILE A 265 -24.46 17.47 -2.59
N GLU A 266 -24.38 17.61 -3.90
CA GLU A 266 -25.51 18.00 -4.74
C GLU A 266 -26.66 17.01 -4.65
N ALA A 267 -26.37 15.70 -4.67
CA ALA A 267 -27.36 14.64 -4.52
C ALA A 267 -28.07 14.70 -3.16
N LEU A 268 -27.31 14.83 -2.06
CA LEU A 268 -27.87 14.94 -0.71
C LEU A 268 -28.71 16.21 -0.54
N THR A 269 -28.26 17.34 -1.10
CA THR A 269 -29.01 18.62 -1.06
C THR A 269 -30.35 18.48 -1.79
N SER A 270 -30.34 17.82 -2.95
CA SER A 270 -31.55 17.59 -3.74
C SER A 270 -32.55 16.68 -3.01
N PHE A 271 -32.04 15.63 -2.37
CA PHE A 271 -32.84 14.69 -1.57
C PHE A 271 -33.52 15.40 -0.40
N ASN A 272 -32.78 16.18 0.41
CA ASN A 272 -33.32 16.94 1.55
C ASN A 272 -34.39 17.96 1.11
N SER A 273 -34.19 18.62 -0.03
CA SER A 273 -35.15 19.58 -0.58
C SER A 273 -36.46 18.93 -1.01
N SER A 274 -36.43 17.68 -1.45
CA SER A 274 -37.59 16.91 -1.87
C SER A 274 -38.37 16.30 -0.68
N SER A 275 -37.63 15.87 0.36
CA SER A 275 -38.19 15.29 1.58
C SER A 275 -38.93 16.35 2.44
N GLY A 276 -38.38 17.55 2.54
CA GLY A 276 -38.99 18.67 3.27
C GLY A 276 -40.28 19.20 2.63
N LYS A 277 -40.53 18.90 1.35
CA LYS A 277 -41.80 19.23 0.68
C LYS A 277 -42.91 18.21 0.95
N ARG A 278 -42.58 16.95 1.23
CA ARG A 278 -43.55 15.88 1.53
C ARG A 278 -44.08 15.93 2.97
N SER A 279 -43.33 16.51 3.91
CA SER A 279 -43.78 16.62 5.30
C SER A 279 -44.69 17.84 5.56
N LYS A 280 -44.95 18.72 4.58
CA LYS A 280 -45.78 19.91 4.69
C LYS A 280 -47.08 19.83 3.86
N SER A 281 -47.39 18.70 3.25
CA SER A 281 -48.65 18.39 2.57
C SER A 281 -49.44 17.33 3.35
#